data_09ac8706cd40234a9492a09941774c34
#
_entry.id   09ac8706cd40234a9492a09941774c34
#
_cell.length_a   1.000
_cell.length_b   1.000
_cell.length_c   1.000
_cell.angle_alpha   90.00
_cell.angle_beta   90.00
_cell.angle_gamma   90.00
#
_symmetry.space_group_name_H-M   'P 1'
#
loop_
_entity.id
_entity.type
_entity.pdbx_description
1 polymer ?
#
loop_
_entity_poly.entity_id
_entity_poly.type
_entity_poly.pdbx_seq_one_letter_code
_entity_poly.pdbx_strand_id
1 'polypeptide(L)'
;MKRDGNTPLGGLNRTKDRHTDMVPNVKSLPGSRREIAALQSERRRVAFERARQAPWYRGKLDHIRVDRLDDPEEWQKIPILDKDALRRFDHAGFMREFCVAPRNRIAEYWRSGGTTGKPVFYPRTYEDVAFGLISWGRSFPCMGIDANDLCHIAFPIGVHPAGQVWARSAQLYEVGMAWVGAGNVVPTAAQLELIDTLKPTVLMGMSSFALHMANSAEARGIDACALSVRKIVCSAEVLSNAKRQKLERLWGAEVYDVFGMSEAGLMGAENAAHDGIHIWTDLFDVEVVDPETGRRLPEGEVGTFCVTPLWTNHATPFLRWNSGDQVSYIERSSGSGPYAELFPMIRHANRTTGFFKVRGVNVNHTEFEDEMFGIEGITDFQAVLETDAATDLERLRLRVEVGRGTTADAVDAQLSAMVKARFEVSVLVDTVPPGTLAAEFEKSIKAPRFVDVRA
;
A
#
# COMPACT_ATOMS: atom_id res chain seq x y z
N MET A 1 33.16 11.89 58.31
CA MET A 1 32.60 10.61 57.86
C MET A 1 32.55 10.62 56.35
N LYS A 2 33.55 10.00 55.74
CA LYS A 2 33.66 9.84 54.28
C LYS A 2 32.73 8.67 53.88
N ARG A 3 31.95 8.85 52.81
CA ARG A 3 31.31 7.77 52.10
C ARG A 3 31.85 7.77 50.67
N ASP A 4 32.84 6.91 50.47
CA ASP A 4 33.27 6.43 49.15
C ASP A 4 32.27 5.35 48.73
N GLY A 5 31.84 5.38 47.50
CA GLY A 5 30.92 4.39 46.92
C GLY A 5 30.81 4.55 45.44
N ASN A 6 31.93 4.47 44.71
CA ASN A 6 31.94 4.39 43.25
C ASN A 6 31.91 2.90 42.87
N THR A 7 30.71 2.36 42.56
CA THR A 7 30.58 1.04 41.98
C THR A 7 30.63 1.19 40.47
N PRO A 8 31.58 0.59 39.76
CA PRO A 8 31.61 0.65 38.31
C PRO A 8 30.44 -0.18 37.76
N LEU A 9 29.60 0.47 36.95
CA LEU A 9 28.60 -0.22 36.13
C LEU A 9 29.36 -1.26 35.27
N GLY A 10 29.09 -2.51 35.57
CA GLY A 10 29.67 -3.67 34.90
C GLY A 10 29.53 -3.55 33.38
N GLY A 11 30.63 -3.81 32.71
CA GLY A 11 30.70 -3.79 31.26
C GLY A 11 29.66 -4.72 30.65
N LEU A 12 28.68 -4.15 29.97
CA LEU A 12 27.89 -4.83 28.98
C LEU A 12 28.85 -5.30 27.90
N ASN A 13 29.20 -6.57 27.93
CA ASN A 13 29.86 -7.26 26.83
C ASN A 13 28.93 -7.12 25.60
N ARG A 14 29.16 -6.07 24.81
CA ARG A 14 28.60 -5.97 23.46
C ARG A 14 29.23 -7.09 22.65
N THR A 15 28.59 -8.24 22.62
CA THR A 15 28.74 -9.12 21.46
C THR A 15 28.36 -8.22 20.27
N LYS A 16 29.37 -7.90 19.45
CA LYS A 16 29.15 -7.22 18.16
C LYS A 16 28.17 -8.10 17.40
N ASP A 17 26.89 -7.72 17.46
CA ASP A 17 25.83 -8.35 16.68
C ASP A 17 26.19 -8.09 15.22
N ARG A 18 26.58 -9.12 14.49
CA ARG A 18 26.88 -9.08 13.05
C ARG A 18 25.70 -8.50 12.23
N HIS A 19 24.52 -8.38 12.84
CA HIS A 19 23.32 -7.84 12.23
C HIS A 19 23.33 -6.31 12.07
N THR A 20 23.95 -5.56 13.00
CA THR A 20 24.06 -4.10 12.89
C THR A 20 24.99 -3.64 11.77
N ASP A 21 25.97 -4.49 11.40
CA ASP A 21 26.89 -4.17 10.30
C ASP A 21 26.29 -4.46 8.91
N MET A 22 25.17 -5.19 8.82
CA MET A 22 24.52 -5.55 7.54
C MET A 22 23.54 -4.48 7.03
N VAL A 23 22.95 -3.68 7.92
CA VAL A 23 21.98 -2.64 7.55
C VAL A 23 22.55 -1.61 6.57
N PRO A 24 23.77 -1.09 6.75
CA PRO A 24 24.37 -0.16 5.79
C PRO A 24 24.57 -0.75 4.39
N ASN A 25 24.93 -2.03 4.30
CA ASN A 25 25.15 -2.69 3.01
C ASN A 25 23.85 -2.89 2.22
N VAL A 26 22.72 -3.09 2.92
CA VAL A 26 21.40 -3.26 2.28
C VAL A 26 20.76 -1.92 1.86
N LYS A 27 21.19 -0.80 2.43
CA LYS A 27 20.74 0.55 2.01
C LYS A 27 21.18 0.85 0.57
N SER A 28 22.40 0.46 0.20
CA SER A 28 22.89 0.59 -1.18
C SER A 28 22.16 -0.37 -2.10
N LEU A 29 21.97 0.06 -3.34
CA LEU A 29 21.44 -0.83 -4.37
C LEU A 29 22.47 -1.93 -4.69
N PRO A 30 22.01 -3.15 -5.02
CA PRO A 30 22.90 -4.18 -5.58
C PRO A 30 23.57 -3.70 -6.86
N GLY A 31 24.79 -4.16 -7.13
CA GLY A 31 25.53 -3.76 -8.32
C GLY A 31 25.07 -4.43 -9.60
N SER A 32 24.26 -5.50 -9.50
CA SER A 32 23.77 -6.23 -10.67
C SER A 32 22.62 -7.19 -10.33
N ARG A 33 21.87 -7.61 -11.34
CA ARG A 33 20.85 -8.68 -11.23
C ARG A 33 21.45 -10.01 -10.78
N ARG A 34 22.72 -10.28 -11.12
CA ARG A 34 23.43 -11.48 -10.65
C ARG A 34 23.65 -11.44 -9.13
N GLU A 35 23.99 -10.30 -8.60
CA GLU A 35 24.09 -10.09 -7.16
C GLU A 35 22.74 -10.28 -6.46
N ILE A 36 21.66 -9.72 -7.05
CA ILE A 36 20.29 -9.95 -6.56
C ILE A 36 19.98 -11.44 -6.50
N ALA A 37 20.25 -12.19 -7.57
CA ALA A 37 19.98 -13.62 -7.61
C ALA A 37 20.76 -14.39 -6.53
N ALA A 38 22.02 -14.02 -6.28
CA ALA A 38 22.83 -14.62 -5.22
C ALA A 38 22.27 -14.32 -3.82
N LEU A 39 21.85 -13.07 -3.57
CA LEU A 39 21.18 -12.66 -2.34
C LEU A 39 19.85 -13.41 -2.14
N GLN A 40 19.04 -13.53 -3.18
CA GLN A 40 17.78 -14.29 -3.11
C GLN A 40 18.02 -15.74 -2.73
N SER A 41 19.00 -16.41 -3.36
CA SER A 41 19.35 -17.80 -3.05
C SER A 41 19.74 -17.97 -1.58
N GLU A 42 20.60 -17.11 -1.05
CA GLU A 42 21.01 -17.14 0.36
C GLU A 42 19.81 -16.86 1.28
N ARG A 43 19.07 -15.82 0.99
CA ARG A 43 18.00 -15.31 1.87
C ARG A 43 16.75 -16.19 1.85
N ARG A 44 16.44 -16.88 0.75
CA ARG A 44 15.39 -17.93 0.71
C ARG A 44 15.64 -19.02 1.73
N ARG A 45 16.89 -19.49 1.86
CA ARG A 45 17.25 -20.50 2.87
C ARG A 45 17.03 -19.97 4.28
N VAL A 46 17.46 -18.73 4.54
CA VAL A 46 17.24 -18.08 5.85
C VAL A 46 15.76 -17.93 6.16
N ALA A 47 14.95 -17.46 5.19
CA ALA A 47 13.52 -17.29 5.35
C ALA A 47 12.83 -18.64 5.61
N PHE A 48 13.20 -19.69 4.89
CA PHE A 48 12.68 -21.04 5.07
C PHE A 48 13.01 -21.59 6.46
N GLU A 49 14.26 -21.49 6.91
CA GLU A 49 14.67 -21.98 8.22
C GLU A 49 14.02 -21.21 9.38
N ARG A 50 13.77 -19.92 9.20
CA ARG A 50 12.96 -19.14 10.16
C ARG A 50 11.50 -19.59 10.18
N ALA A 51 10.90 -19.81 9.00
CA ALA A 51 9.52 -20.25 8.90
C ALA A 51 9.29 -21.59 9.58
N ARG A 52 10.24 -22.54 9.48
CA ARG A 52 10.16 -23.83 10.17
C ARG A 52 10.08 -23.71 11.71
N GLN A 53 10.48 -22.58 12.28
CA GLN A 53 10.36 -22.34 13.73
C GLN A 53 8.93 -21.95 14.15
N ALA A 54 8.11 -21.45 13.22
CA ALA A 54 6.75 -21.08 13.53
C ALA A 54 5.84 -22.32 13.58
N PRO A 55 5.05 -22.49 14.66
CA PRO A 55 4.18 -23.66 14.84
C PRO A 55 3.22 -23.91 13.69
N TRP A 56 2.74 -22.85 13.01
CA TRP A 56 1.86 -22.97 11.87
C TRP A 56 2.45 -23.79 10.72
N TYR A 57 3.77 -23.75 10.51
CA TYR A 57 4.46 -24.49 9.44
C TYR A 57 4.81 -25.94 9.81
N ARG A 58 4.57 -26.37 11.07
CA ARG A 58 4.91 -27.72 11.52
C ARG A 58 4.23 -28.78 10.63
N GLY A 59 5.02 -29.72 10.12
CA GLY A 59 4.59 -30.77 9.20
C GLY A 59 4.32 -30.33 7.76
N LYS A 60 4.18 -29.03 7.50
CA LYS A 60 3.87 -28.51 6.16
C LYS A 60 5.11 -28.32 5.27
N LEU A 61 6.29 -28.23 5.87
CA LEU A 61 7.55 -27.99 5.15
C LEU A 61 8.47 -29.21 5.15
N ASP A 62 8.10 -30.34 5.77
CA ASP A 62 8.95 -31.50 5.96
C ASP A 62 9.35 -32.20 4.65
N HIS A 63 8.50 -32.08 3.63
CA HIS A 63 8.72 -32.66 2.31
C HIS A 63 9.58 -31.79 1.38
N ILE A 64 9.95 -30.57 1.80
CA ILE A 64 10.69 -29.61 0.98
C ILE A 64 12.19 -29.88 1.10
N ARG A 65 12.85 -29.97 -0.03
CA ARG A 65 14.31 -30.17 -0.10
C ARG A 65 15.05 -28.84 0.00
N VAL A 66 15.65 -28.60 1.17
CA VAL A 66 16.37 -27.33 1.48
C VAL A 66 17.53 -27.07 0.52
N ASP A 67 18.20 -28.11 0.05
CA ASP A 67 19.29 -28.03 -0.93
C ASP A 67 18.82 -27.59 -2.33
N ARG A 68 17.50 -27.61 -2.59
CA ARG A 68 16.88 -27.28 -3.87
C ARG A 68 15.93 -26.09 -3.82
N LEU A 69 15.99 -25.23 -2.81
CA LEU A 69 15.13 -24.04 -2.70
C LEU A 69 15.30 -23.03 -3.85
N ASP A 70 16.38 -23.12 -4.61
CA ASP A 70 16.61 -22.32 -5.81
C ASP A 70 15.92 -22.87 -7.06
N ASP A 71 15.45 -24.12 -7.00
CA ASP A 71 14.64 -24.74 -8.05
C ASP A 71 13.19 -24.28 -7.91
N PRO A 72 12.63 -23.59 -8.94
CA PRO A 72 11.25 -23.11 -8.89
C PRO A 72 10.22 -24.23 -8.63
N GLU A 73 10.44 -25.44 -9.14
CA GLU A 73 9.54 -26.58 -8.92
C GLU A 73 9.59 -27.07 -7.46
N GLU A 74 10.73 -26.94 -6.79
CA GLU A 74 10.81 -27.26 -5.36
C GLU A 74 10.17 -26.14 -4.51
N TRP A 75 10.47 -24.87 -4.83
CA TRP A 75 9.92 -23.71 -4.12
C TRP A 75 8.38 -23.67 -4.17
N GLN A 76 7.77 -23.99 -5.31
CA GLN A 76 6.31 -24.00 -5.50
C GLN A 76 5.60 -25.08 -4.66
N LYS A 77 6.29 -26.07 -4.11
CA LYS A 77 5.70 -27.05 -3.18
C LYS A 77 5.41 -26.45 -1.80
N ILE A 78 6.03 -25.31 -1.45
CA ILE A 78 5.73 -24.57 -0.22
C ILE A 78 4.29 -24.09 -0.30
N PRO A 79 3.43 -24.36 0.70
CA PRO A 79 2.03 -23.95 0.66
C PRO A 79 1.92 -22.43 0.67
N ILE A 80 1.00 -21.90 -0.13
CA ILE A 80 0.66 -20.48 -0.12
C ILE A 80 -0.05 -20.16 1.20
N LEU A 81 0.42 -19.11 1.87
CA LEU A 81 -0.19 -18.58 3.08
C LEU A 81 -1.08 -17.39 2.71
N ASP A 82 -2.34 -17.40 3.13
CA ASP A 82 -3.33 -16.37 2.84
C ASP A 82 -3.91 -15.72 4.11
N LYS A 83 -4.72 -14.68 3.89
CA LYS A 83 -5.39 -13.96 4.98
C LYS A 83 -6.40 -14.82 5.74
N ASP A 84 -7.00 -15.81 5.08
CA ASP A 84 -7.99 -16.66 5.73
C ASP A 84 -7.36 -17.60 6.74
N ALA A 85 -6.12 -18.02 6.49
CA ALA A 85 -5.33 -18.76 7.48
C ALA A 85 -5.09 -17.94 8.76
N LEU A 86 -4.83 -16.62 8.62
CA LEU A 86 -4.60 -15.74 9.78
C LEU A 86 -5.89 -15.41 10.54
N ARG A 87 -7.00 -15.23 9.82
CA ARG A 87 -8.31 -14.84 10.40
C ARG A 87 -8.90 -15.89 11.34
N ARG A 88 -8.42 -17.13 11.27
CA ARG A 88 -8.83 -18.22 12.19
C ARG A 88 -8.36 -18.01 13.62
N PHE A 89 -7.44 -17.08 13.85
CA PHE A 89 -6.84 -16.84 15.16
C PHE A 89 -7.22 -15.46 15.70
N ASP A 90 -7.40 -15.39 17.01
CA ASP A 90 -7.29 -14.14 17.73
C ASP A 90 -5.83 -13.69 17.83
N HIS A 91 -5.58 -12.52 18.42
CA HIS A 91 -4.21 -12.00 18.51
C HIS A 91 -3.26 -12.96 19.27
N ALA A 92 -3.72 -13.57 20.35
CA ALA A 92 -2.90 -14.49 21.13
C ALA A 92 -2.57 -15.77 20.33
N GLY A 93 -3.56 -16.29 19.62
CA GLY A 93 -3.39 -17.41 18.68
C GLY A 93 -2.44 -17.08 17.54
N PHE A 94 -2.60 -15.91 16.93
CA PHE A 94 -1.70 -15.43 15.89
C PHE A 94 -0.24 -15.35 16.39
N MET A 95 -0.03 -14.74 17.55
CA MET A 95 1.31 -14.66 18.15
C MET A 95 1.92 -16.03 18.44
N ARG A 96 1.11 -16.98 18.92
CA ARG A 96 1.59 -18.34 19.19
C ARG A 96 1.93 -19.12 17.94
N GLU A 97 1.14 -18.99 16.88
CA GLU A 97 1.27 -19.80 15.67
C GLU A 97 2.31 -19.23 14.67
N PHE A 98 2.44 -17.90 14.58
CA PHE A 98 3.23 -17.25 13.55
C PHE A 98 4.44 -16.45 14.06
N CYS A 99 4.46 -16.01 15.33
CA CYS A 99 5.57 -15.22 15.84
C CYS A 99 6.68 -16.11 16.40
N VAL A 100 7.88 -15.99 15.83
CA VAL A 100 9.07 -16.72 16.27
C VAL A 100 9.99 -15.89 17.16
N ALA A 101 9.79 -14.57 17.19
CA ALA A 101 10.59 -13.68 18.01
C ALA A 101 10.11 -13.65 19.47
N PRO A 102 11.00 -13.67 20.47
CA PRO A 102 10.64 -13.50 21.85
C PRO A 102 10.16 -12.07 22.12
N ARG A 103 9.27 -11.90 23.12
CA ARG A 103 8.60 -10.62 23.40
C ARG A 103 9.56 -9.44 23.58
N ASN A 104 10.71 -9.65 24.20
CA ASN A 104 11.73 -8.61 24.43
C ASN A 104 12.47 -8.16 23.15
N ARG A 105 12.24 -8.83 22.02
CA ARG A 105 12.78 -8.43 20.70
C ARG A 105 11.72 -7.71 19.85
N ILE A 106 10.46 -7.65 20.28
CA ILE A 106 9.41 -6.93 19.57
C ILE A 106 9.56 -5.42 19.82
N ALA A 107 9.87 -4.68 18.78
CA ALA A 107 10.01 -3.23 18.83
C ALA A 107 8.66 -2.52 18.72
N GLU A 108 7.80 -3.00 17.80
CA GLU A 108 6.51 -2.38 17.52
C GLU A 108 5.52 -3.35 16.86
N TYR A 109 4.26 -2.91 16.74
CA TYR A 109 3.20 -3.65 16.07
C TYR A 109 2.63 -2.81 14.92
N TRP A 110 2.45 -3.44 13.77
CA TRP A 110 1.81 -2.84 12.61
C TRP A 110 0.41 -3.40 12.44
N ARG A 111 -0.57 -2.50 12.38
CA ARG A 111 -1.96 -2.90 12.21
C ARG A 111 -2.32 -2.92 10.72
N SER A 112 -2.93 -4.03 10.27
CA SER A 112 -3.52 -4.08 8.93
C SER A 112 -4.75 -3.16 8.83
N GLY A 113 -4.96 -2.58 7.64
CA GLY A 113 -6.11 -1.71 7.37
C GLY A 113 -7.46 -2.41 7.23
N GLY A 114 -7.56 -3.71 7.55
CA GLY A 114 -8.69 -4.61 7.30
C GLY A 114 -10.08 -3.98 7.19
N THR A 115 -10.66 -4.04 5.99
CA THR A 115 -12.01 -3.57 5.70
C THR A 115 -13.09 -4.59 6.07
N THR A 116 -12.70 -5.85 6.27
CA THR A 116 -13.61 -6.98 6.48
C THR A 116 -13.13 -7.86 7.64
N GLY A 117 -13.38 -7.44 8.90
CA GLY A 117 -13.12 -8.28 10.06
C GLY A 117 -12.22 -7.65 11.13
N LYS A 118 -11.79 -8.47 12.12
CA LYS A 118 -10.91 -8.01 13.20
C LYS A 118 -9.53 -7.68 12.65
N PRO A 119 -8.94 -6.52 13.01
CA PRO A 119 -7.59 -6.15 12.55
C PRO A 119 -6.54 -7.11 13.11
N VAL A 120 -5.55 -7.44 12.28
CA VAL A 120 -4.37 -8.20 12.70
C VAL A 120 -3.27 -7.21 13.05
N PHE A 121 -2.55 -7.48 14.15
CA PHE A 121 -1.39 -6.72 14.60
C PHE A 121 -0.13 -7.54 14.36
N TYR A 122 0.68 -7.11 13.41
CA TYR A 122 1.92 -7.78 13.02
C TYR A 122 3.06 -7.29 13.89
N PRO A 123 3.70 -8.16 14.72
CA PRO A 123 4.88 -7.78 15.48
C PRO A 123 6.05 -7.52 14.54
N ARG A 124 6.90 -6.57 14.90
CA ARG A 124 8.14 -6.25 14.19
C ARG A 124 9.28 -6.21 15.19
N THR A 125 10.37 -6.90 14.90
CA THR A 125 11.60 -6.78 15.67
C THR A 125 12.34 -5.49 15.32
N TYR A 126 13.40 -5.15 16.06
CA TYR A 126 14.26 -4.02 15.73
C TYR A 126 14.91 -4.18 14.35
N GLU A 127 15.25 -5.42 13.96
CA GLU A 127 15.79 -5.77 12.65
C GLU A 127 14.71 -5.60 11.55
N ASP A 128 13.49 -6.09 11.78
CA ASP A 128 12.38 -5.91 10.85
C ASP A 128 12.11 -4.43 10.58
N VAL A 129 12.17 -3.59 11.63
CA VAL A 129 12.02 -2.13 11.49
C VAL A 129 13.16 -1.55 10.69
N ALA A 130 14.41 -1.91 11.00
CA ALA A 130 15.59 -1.36 10.32
C ALA A 130 15.57 -1.66 8.81
N PHE A 131 15.29 -2.90 8.43
CA PHE A 131 15.15 -3.28 7.02
C PHE A 131 13.90 -2.71 6.36
N GLY A 132 12.81 -2.57 7.12
CA GLY A 132 11.61 -1.89 6.69
C GLY A 132 11.88 -0.43 6.31
N LEU A 133 12.62 0.33 7.12
CA LEU A 133 13.00 1.71 6.82
C LEU A 133 13.79 1.84 5.52
N ILE A 134 14.65 0.86 5.20
CA ILE A 134 15.38 0.82 3.92
C ILE A 134 14.42 0.60 2.76
N SER A 135 13.53 -0.39 2.88
CA SER A 135 12.56 -0.75 1.84
C SER A 135 11.64 0.42 1.49
N TRP A 136 11.13 1.13 2.50
CA TRP A 136 10.31 2.32 2.29
C TRP A 136 11.14 3.50 1.75
N GLY A 137 12.32 3.72 2.29
CA GLY A 137 13.18 4.84 1.91
C GLY A 137 13.69 4.77 0.47
N ARG A 138 13.88 3.56 -0.10
CA ARG A 138 14.27 3.37 -1.50
C ARG A 138 13.30 3.97 -2.51
N SER A 139 12.04 4.14 -2.14
CA SER A 139 11.07 4.78 -3.02
C SER A 139 11.37 6.24 -3.28
N PHE A 140 11.99 6.98 -2.32
CA PHE A 140 12.35 8.37 -2.52
C PHE A 140 13.25 8.56 -3.75
N PRO A 141 14.47 8.01 -3.79
CA PRO A 141 15.31 8.18 -4.97
C PRO A 141 14.74 7.49 -6.24
N CYS A 142 13.91 6.45 -6.12
CA CYS A 142 13.22 5.84 -7.26
C CYS A 142 12.27 6.83 -7.93
N MET A 143 11.55 7.62 -7.15
CA MET A 143 10.64 8.68 -7.60
C MET A 143 11.35 10.02 -7.84
N GLY A 144 12.68 10.07 -7.77
CA GLY A 144 13.45 11.30 -7.88
C GLY A 144 13.15 12.32 -6.77
N ILE A 145 12.92 11.84 -5.55
CA ILE A 145 12.76 12.66 -4.34
C ILE A 145 14.07 12.61 -3.58
N ASP A 146 14.60 13.78 -3.22
CA ASP A 146 15.91 13.91 -2.57
C ASP A 146 15.93 14.95 -1.43
N ALA A 147 17.13 15.33 -0.98
CA ALA A 147 17.33 16.26 0.13
C ALA A 147 16.83 17.70 -0.14
N ASN A 148 16.51 18.06 -1.38
CA ASN A 148 15.91 19.35 -1.71
C ASN A 148 14.39 19.36 -1.56
N ASP A 149 13.79 18.19 -1.35
CA ASP A 149 12.35 18.03 -1.22
C ASP A 149 11.91 18.11 0.24
N LEU A 150 10.75 18.72 0.46
CA LEU A 150 9.97 18.64 1.69
C LEU A 150 8.68 17.89 1.42
N CYS A 151 8.49 16.78 2.10
CA CYS A 151 7.28 15.98 2.00
C CYS A 151 6.24 16.39 3.04
N HIS A 152 5.01 16.62 2.62
CA HIS A 152 3.84 16.74 3.48
C HIS A 152 3.19 15.37 3.60
N ILE A 153 3.31 14.72 4.78
CA ILE A 153 2.78 13.38 4.97
C ILE A 153 1.37 13.43 5.54
N ALA A 154 0.39 13.00 4.72
CA ALA A 154 -1.02 12.93 5.05
C ALA A 154 -1.51 11.47 5.29
N PHE A 155 -0.62 10.50 5.41
CA PHE A 155 -0.96 9.16 5.87
C PHE A 155 -1.24 9.12 7.37
N PRO A 156 -2.08 8.16 7.86
CA PRO A 156 -2.31 7.98 9.28
C PRO A 156 -0.99 7.77 10.05
N ILE A 157 -0.79 8.53 11.12
CA ILE A 157 0.34 8.40 12.04
C ILE A 157 -0.16 7.67 13.29
N GLY A 158 0.35 6.48 13.56
CA GLY A 158 -0.07 5.66 14.69
C GLY A 158 0.26 4.18 14.48
N VAL A 159 -0.65 3.29 14.88
CA VAL A 159 -0.47 1.83 14.74
C VAL A 159 -0.49 1.34 13.27
N HIS A 160 -0.99 2.15 12.35
CA HIS A 160 -0.83 1.92 10.92
C HIS A 160 0.60 2.30 10.52
N PRO A 161 1.34 1.44 9.79
CA PRO A 161 2.75 1.68 9.53
C PRO A 161 3.00 2.88 8.60
N ALA A 162 2.10 3.15 7.66
CA ALA A 162 2.36 4.06 6.55
C ALA A 162 2.96 5.41 6.99
N GLY A 163 2.26 6.19 7.81
CA GLY A 163 2.73 7.52 8.19
C GLY A 163 4.05 7.51 8.93
N GLN A 164 4.16 6.70 9.98
CA GLN A 164 5.36 6.67 10.82
C GLN A 164 6.58 6.06 10.15
N VAL A 165 6.41 5.02 9.33
CA VAL A 165 7.54 4.37 8.64
C VAL A 165 8.07 5.29 7.55
N TRP A 166 7.20 5.95 6.77
CA TRP A 166 7.60 6.97 5.80
C TRP A 166 8.44 8.08 6.44
N ALA A 167 7.95 8.64 7.56
CA ALA A 167 8.64 9.74 8.22
C ALA A 167 10.02 9.34 8.77
N ARG A 168 10.16 8.13 9.34
CA ARG A 168 11.45 7.60 9.79
C ARG A 168 12.37 7.23 8.61
N SER A 169 11.80 6.71 7.52
CA SER A 169 12.56 6.41 6.31
C SER A 169 13.10 7.69 5.65
N ALA A 170 12.35 8.79 5.69
CA ALA A 170 12.80 10.09 5.21
C ALA A 170 14.06 10.55 5.96
N GLN A 171 14.12 10.40 7.29
CA GLN A 171 15.34 10.70 8.07
C GLN A 171 16.53 9.86 7.59
N LEU A 172 16.34 8.57 7.33
CA LEU A 172 17.39 7.68 6.85
C LEU A 172 17.91 8.07 5.45
N TYR A 173 17.05 8.65 4.62
CA TYR A 173 17.37 9.07 3.24
C TYR A 173 17.56 10.60 3.10
N GLU A 174 17.63 11.32 4.21
CA GLU A 174 17.91 12.77 4.27
C GLU A 174 16.87 13.61 3.52
N VAL A 175 15.59 13.17 3.48
CA VAL A 175 14.46 13.87 2.87
C VAL A 175 13.71 14.65 3.94
N GLY A 176 13.37 15.91 3.66
CA GLY A 176 12.59 16.75 4.57
C GLY A 176 11.17 16.22 4.75
N MET A 177 10.62 16.30 5.98
CA MET A 177 9.30 15.74 6.28
C MET A 177 8.48 16.59 7.25
N ALA A 178 7.32 17.07 6.83
CA ALA A 178 6.27 17.61 7.69
C ALA A 178 5.33 16.48 8.14
N TRP A 179 5.33 16.17 9.43
CA TRP A 179 4.56 15.10 10.06
C TRP A 179 3.16 15.59 10.37
N VAL A 180 2.24 15.53 9.41
CA VAL A 180 0.90 16.09 9.55
C VAL A 180 -0.12 15.03 9.94
N GLY A 181 -0.15 13.93 9.21
CA GLY A 181 -1.12 12.86 9.44
C GLY A 181 -2.39 13.00 8.60
N ALA A 182 -3.31 12.05 8.76
CA ALA A 182 -4.55 12.01 8.01
C ALA A 182 -5.54 13.12 8.41
N GLY A 183 -6.53 13.39 7.57
CA GLY A 183 -7.54 14.45 7.76
C GLY A 183 -8.35 14.36 9.06
N ASN A 184 -8.49 13.17 9.64
CA ASN A 184 -9.12 12.98 10.94
C ASN A 184 -8.25 13.40 12.14
N VAL A 185 -6.95 13.70 11.92
CA VAL A 185 -6.01 14.18 12.95
C VAL A 185 -5.77 15.67 12.76
N VAL A 186 -5.46 16.09 11.54
CA VAL A 186 -5.33 17.49 11.16
C VAL A 186 -6.34 17.79 10.06
N PRO A 187 -7.35 18.65 10.32
CA PRO A 187 -8.39 18.96 9.33
C PRO A 187 -7.81 19.44 8.00
N THR A 188 -8.43 19.09 6.89
CA THR A 188 -7.95 19.40 5.53
C THR A 188 -7.68 20.89 5.32
N ALA A 189 -8.52 21.76 5.90
CA ALA A 189 -8.29 23.20 5.86
C ALA A 189 -6.92 23.60 6.45
N ALA A 190 -6.59 23.07 7.62
CA ALA A 190 -5.31 23.34 8.28
C ALA A 190 -4.15 22.72 7.50
N GLN A 191 -4.35 21.57 6.85
CA GLN A 191 -3.33 20.97 5.97
C GLN A 191 -3.05 21.86 4.74
N LEU A 192 -4.06 22.46 4.13
CA LEU A 192 -3.89 23.41 3.03
C LEU A 192 -3.11 24.68 3.50
N GLU A 193 -3.40 25.20 4.69
CA GLU A 193 -2.64 26.32 5.29
C GLU A 193 -1.18 25.92 5.56
N LEU A 194 -0.93 24.71 6.02
CA LEU A 194 0.43 24.17 6.22
C LEU A 194 1.18 24.03 4.89
N ILE A 195 0.51 23.56 3.82
CA ILE A 195 1.12 23.50 2.48
C ILE A 195 1.48 24.91 1.99
N ASP A 196 0.59 25.87 2.17
CA ASP A 196 0.89 27.24 1.79
C ASP A 196 2.01 27.87 2.62
N THR A 197 2.11 27.54 3.89
CA THR A 197 3.13 28.09 4.82
C THR A 197 4.50 27.42 4.64
N LEU A 198 4.54 26.08 4.65
CA LEU A 198 5.79 25.31 4.65
C LEU A 198 6.33 25.06 3.24
N LYS A 199 5.50 25.27 2.20
CA LYS A 199 5.84 25.07 0.79
C LYS A 199 6.45 23.69 0.50
N PRO A 200 5.80 22.56 0.93
CA PRO A 200 6.28 21.23 0.58
C PRO A 200 6.23 21.02 -0.94
N THR A 201 7.21 20.29 -1.46
CA THR A 201 7.28 19.92 -2.89
C THR A 201 6.60 18.60 -3.18
N VAL A 202 6.39 17.77 -2.15
CA VAL A 202 5.80 16.43 -2.27
C VAL A 202 4.61 16.29 -1.31
N LEU A 203 3.46 15.85 -1.83
CA LEU A 203 2.31 15.41 -1.04
C LEU A 203 2.30 13.89 -0.98
N MET A 204 2.26 13.29 0.22
CA MET A 204 2.21 11.85 0.42
C MET A 204 0.91 11.47 1.12
N GLY A 205 0.07 10.68 0.45
CA GLY A 205 -1.23 10.32 1.00
C GLY A 205 -1.96 9.26 0.16
N MET A 206 -3.17 8.91 0.59
CA MET A 206 -4.07 8.13 -0.25
C MET A 206 -4.54 8.97 -1.44
N SER A 207 -4.71 8.36 -2.60
CA SER A 207 -5.18 9.05 -3.81
C SER A 207 -6.53 9.73 -3.61
N SER A 208 -7.43 9.10 -2.86
CA SER A 208 -8.70 9.67 -2.45
C SER A 208 -8.56 10.91 -1.59
N PHE A 209 -7.57 10.95 -0.69
CA PHE A 209 -7.33 12.11 0.17
C PHE A 209 -6.69 13.27 -0.59
N ALA A 210 -5.77 12.99 -1.51
CA ALA A 210 -5.20 14.03 -2.39
C ALA A 210 -6.27 14.69 -3.27
N LEU A 211 -7.25 13.90 -3.76
CA LEU A 211 -8.40 14.41 -4.50
C LEU A 211 -9.29 15.27 -3.60
N HIS A 212 -9.59 14.79 -2.39
CA HIS A 212 -10.35 15.55 -1.41
C HIS A 212 -9.70 16.89 -1.06
N MET A 213 -8.39 16.92 -0.88
CA MET A 213 -7.65 18.17 -0.63
C MET A 213 -7.77 19.15 -1.79
N ALA A 214 -7.67 18.69 -3.04
CA ALA A 214 -7.83 19.54 -4.22
C ALA A 214 -9.25 20.13 -4.29
N ASN A 215 -10.28 19.30 -4.10
CA ASN A 215 -11.67 19.76 -4.07
C ASN A 215 -11.92 20.74 -2.91
N SER A 216 -11.31 20.51 -1.75
CA SER A 216 -11.40 21.42 -0.60
C SER A 216 -10.69 22.74 -0.85
N ALA A 217 -9.58 22.74 -1.58
CA ALA A 217 -8.88 23.95 -2.02
C ALA A 217 -9.77 24.77 -2.97
N GLU A 218 -10.33 24.13 -4.01
CA GLU A 218 -11.24 24.78 -4.97
C GLU A 218 -12.45 25.41 -4.28
N ALA A 219 -13.09 24.70 -3.35
CA ALA A 219 -14.23 25.21 -2.58
C ALA A 219 -13.88 26.48 -1.77
N ARG A 220 -12.61 26.65 -1.40
CA ARG A 220 -12.05 27.82 -0.69
C ARG A 220 -11.50 28.90 -1.61
N GLY A 221 -11.56 28.71 -2.93
CA GLY A 221 -10.99 29.61 -3.92
C GLY A 221 -9.46 29.55 -4.01
N ILE A 222 -8.85 28.46 -3.54
CA ILE A 222 -7.43 28.17 -3.64
C ILE A 222 -7.21 27.34 -4.90
N ASP A 223 -6.31 27.80 -5.77
CA ASP A 223 -5.83 27.01 -6.90
C ASP A 223 -4.71 26.06 -6.44
N ALA A 224 -5.01 24.75 -6.41
CA ALA A 224 -4.03 23.77 -5.99
C ALA A 224 -2.81 23.68 -6.92
N CYS A 225 -2.95 24.02 -8.22
CA CYS A 225 -1.83 24.12 -9.16
C CYS A 225 -0.85 25.25 -8.81
N ALA A 226 -1.33 26.30 -8.14
CA ALA A 226 -0.49 27.42 -7.71
C ALA A 226 0.29 27.15 -6.41
N LEU A 227 -0.03 26.05 -5.71
CA LEU A 227 0.71 25.62 -4.53
C LEU A 227 2.08 25.05 -4.90
N SER A 228 2.90 24.76 -3.88
CA SER A 228 4.29 24.31 -4.05
C SER A 228 4.43 22.83 -4.43
N VAL A 229 3.37 22.02 -4.33
CA VAL A 229 3.40 20.58 -4.59
C VAL A 229 3.72 20.32 -6.06
N ARG A 230 4.72 19.48 -6.32
CA ARG A 230 5.14 19.08 -7.68
C ARG A 230 5.08 17.57 -7.88
N LYS A 231 5.03 16.80 -6.79
CA LYS A 231 4.88 15.34 -6.80
C LYS A 231 3.83 14.92 -5.80
N ILE A 232 3.04 13.92 -6.17
CA ILE A 232 2.08 13.25 -5.27
C ILE A 232 2.45 11.78 -5.21
N VAL A 233 2.67 11.26 -4.00
CA VAL A 233 2.95 9.85 -3.75
C VAL A 233 1.72 9.18 -3.18
N CYS A 234 1.11 8.29 -3.96
CA CYS A 234 -0.10 7.55 -3.62
C CYS A 234 0.22 6.15 -3.11
N SER A 235 -0.54 5.67 -2.14
CA SER A 235 -0.48 4.29 -1.63
C SER A 235 -1.78 3.88 -0.95
N ALA A 236 -1.88 2.59 -0.61
CA ALA A 236 -2.97 1.97 0.15
C ALA A 236 -4.32 1.87 -0.58
N GLU A 237 -4.43 2.42 -1.76
CA GLU A 237 -5.58 2.33 -2.67
C GLU A 237 -5.09 2.04 -4.08
N VAL A 238 -5.93 1.48 -4.93
CA VAL A 238 -5.61 1.36 -6.35
C VAL A 238 -5.65 2.75 -6.98
N LEU A 239 -4.57 3.10 -7.67
CA LEU A 239 -4.48 4.33 -8.46
C LEU A 239 -4.84 4.00 -9.91
N SER A 240 -6.08 4.29 -10.29
CA SER A 240 -6.52 4.12 -11.68
C SER A 240 -5.97 5.21 -12.58
N ASN A 241 -5.91 4.97 -13.89
CA ASN A 241 -5.40 5.95 -14.85
C ASN A 241 -6.23 7.25 -14.85
N ALA A 242 -7.56 7.14 -14.78
CA ALA A 242 -8.43 8.33 -14.76
C ALA A 242 -8.22 9.14 -13.47
N LYS A 243 -8.06 8.47 -12.32
CA LYS A 243 -7.76 9.13 -11.05
C LYS A 243 -6.38 9.81 -11.07
N ARG A 244 -5.35 9.14 -11.62
CA ARG A 244 -4.01 9.73 -11.83
C ARG A 244 -4.11 11.02 -12.64
N GLN A 245 -4.69 10.96 -13.83
CA GLN A 245 -4.84 12.12 -14.72
C GLN A 245 -5.64 13.25 -14.08
N LYS A 246 -6.66 12.92 -13.28
CA LYS A 246 -7.43 13.92 -12.55
C LYS A 246 -6.60 14.61 -11.48
N LEU A 247 -5.81 13.86 -10.71
CA LEU A 247 -4.89 14.42 -9.70
C LEU A 247 -3.82 15.31 -10.36
N GLU A 248 -3.23 14.85 -11.46
CA GLU A 248 -2.24 15.62 -12.23
C GLU A 248 -2.80 16.96 -12.72
N ARG A 249 -4.03 16.97 -13.25
CA ARG A 249 -4.71 18.21 -13.67
C ARG A 249 -5.02 19.14 -12.48
N LEU A 250 -5.52 18.60 -11.36
CA LEU A 250 -5.93 19.40 -10.21
C LEU A 250 -4.76 20.03 -9.44
N TRP A 251 -3.62 19.34 -9.39
CA TRP A 251 -2.45 19.79 -8.63
C TRP A 251 -1.32 20.36 -9.50
N GLY A 252 -1.36 20.15 -10.82
CA GLY A 252 -0.21 20.45 -11.69
C GLY A 252 1.03 19.68 -11.30
N ALA A 253 0.87 18.47 -10.74
CA ALA A 253 1.91 17.67 -10.12
C ALA A 253 1.98 16.29 -10.75
N GLU A 254 3.18 15.70 -10.78
CA GLU A 254 3.41 14.32 -11.21
C GLU A 254 2.96 13.33 -10.14
N VAL A 255 2.23 12.28 -10.51
CA VAL A 255 1.63 11.33 -9.55
C VAL A 255 2.33 9.97 -9.63
N TYR A 256 2.85 9.50 -8.50
CA TYR A 256 3.55 8.23 -8.33
C TYR A 256 2.73 7.25 -7.52
N ASP A 257 2.74 5.98 -7.92
CA ASP A 257 2.18 4.88 -7.14
C ASP A 257 3.28 4.07 -6.45
N VAL A 258 2.99 3.60 -5.24
CA VAL A 258 3.88 2.72 -4.50
C VAL A 258 3.10 1.54 -3.95
N PHE A 259 3.74 0.38 -3.91
CA PHE A 259 3.12 -0.87 -3.50
C PHE A 259 3.70 -1.43 -2.23
N GLY A 260 2.83 -1.72 -1.28
CA GLY A 260 3.21 -2.32 -0.01
C GLY A 260 2.02 -2.86 0.77
N MET A 261 2.33 -3.62 1.81
CA MET A 261 1.33 -4.18 2.71
C MET A 261 1.85 -4.25 4.14
N SER A 262 0.94 -4.28 5.13
CA SER A 262 1.35 -4.34 6.55
C SER A 262 2.12 -5.62 6.88
N GLU A 263 1.90 -6.69 6.14
CA GLU A 263 2.51 -8.00 6.31
C GLU A 263 3.99 -8.03 5.92
N ALA A 264 4.37 -7.34 4.85
CA ALA A 264 5.73 -7.37 4.30
C ALA A 264 6.48 -6.03 4.43
N GLY A 265 5.79 -4.91 4.34
CA GLY A 265 6.32 -3.56 4.21
C GLY A 265 6.10 -2.99 2.82
N LEU A 266 6.81 -1.90 2.48
CA LEU A 266 6.79 -1.35 1.13
C LEU A 266 7.72 -2.16 0.23
N MET A 267 7.19 -2.64 -0.88
CA MET A 267 7.92 -3.56 -1.76
C MET A 267 8.42 -2.91 -3.04
N GLY A 268 7.86 -1.78 -3.41
CA GLY A 268 8.25 -1.12 -4.66
C GLY A 268 7.61 0.23 -4.88
N ALA A 269 8.10 0.93 -5.90
CA ALA A 269 7.62 2.22 -6.34
C ALA A 269 7.74 2.37 -7.86
N GLU A 270 6.93 3.23 -8.44
CA GLU A 270 7.14 3.74 -9.80
C GLU A 270 8.39 4.62 -9.87
N ASN A 271 8.98 4.68 -11.05
CA ASN A 271 9.93 5.73 -11.43
C ASN A 271 9.25 6.73 -12.40
N ALA A 272 9.99 7.68 -12.91
CA ALA A 272 9.47 8.72 -13.84
C ALA A 272 8.95 8.17 -15.18
N ALA A 273 9.12 6.89 -15.49
CA ALA A 273 8.53 6.29 -16.70
C ALA A 273 7.05 5.91 -16.52
N HIS A 274 6.58 5.77 -15.26
CA HIS A 274 5.20 5.36 -14.91
C HIS A 274 4.71 4.10 -15.64
N ASP A 275 5.63 3.19 -15.99
CA ASP A 275 5.33 1.99 -16.77
C ASP A 275 5.08 0.74 -15.90
N GLY A 276 5.18 0.90 -14.57
CA GLY A 276 4.93 -0.12 -13.57
C GLY A 276 5.67 0.15 -12.26
N ILE A 277 5.38 -0.66 -11.25
CA ILE A 277 6.00 -0.55 -9.93
C ILE A 277 7.21 -1.46 -9.86
N HIS A 278 8.41 -0.89 -9.74
CA HIS A 278 9.66 -1.64 -9.56
C HIS A 278 9.69 -2.31 -8.20
N ILE A 279 9.90 -3.61 -8.16
CA ILE A 279 9.88 -4.41 -6.93
C ILE A 279 11.31 -4.71 -6.46
N TRP A 280 11.60 -4.40 -5.19
CA TRP A 280 12.90 -4.61 -4.55
C TRP A 280 13.20 -6.11 -4.35
N THR A 281 13.58 -6.81 -5.43
CA THR A 281 13.77 -8.27 -5.41
C THR A 281 14.99 -8.75 -4.65
N ASP A 282 15.86 -7.84 -4.24
CA ASP A 282 16.89 -8.11 -3.24
C ASP A 282 16.37 -8.15 -1.78
N LEU A 283 15.20 -7.52 -1.55
CA LEU A 283 14.53 -7.48 -0.25
C LEU A 283 13.35 -8.47 -0.16
N PHE A 284 12.76 -8.81 -1.29
CA PHE A 284 11.57 -9.64 -1.39
C PHE A 284 11.72 -10.67 -2.51
N ASP A 285 11.38 -11.92 -2.22
CA ASP A 285 11.15 -12.91 -3.26
C ASP A 285 9.69 -12.86 -3.66
N VAL A 286 9.42 -12.67 -4.95
CA VAL A 286 8.07 -12.43 -5.46
C VAL A 286 7.72 -13.39 -6.59
N GLU A 287 6.45 -13.77 -6.61
CA GLU A 287 5.87 -14.66 -7.61
C GLU A 287 4.51 -14.11 -8.04
N VAL A 288 4.18 -14.26 -9.30
CA VAL A 288 2.80 -14.15 -9.78
C VAL A 288 2.32 -15.54 -10.08
N VAL A 289 1.27 -15.98 -9.41
CA VAL A 289 0.81 -17.36 -9.45
C VAL A 289 -0.63 -17.46 -9.93
N ASP A 290 -0.92 -18.55 -10.57
CA ASP A 290 -2.27 -18.96 -10.89
C ASP A 290 -3.07 -19.16 -9.58
N PRO A 291 -4.23 -18.52 -9.42
CA PRO A 291 -4.98 -18.55 -8.16
C PRO A 291 -5.55 -19.92 -7.78
N GLU A 292 -5.74 -20.82 -8.76
CA GLU A 292 -6.31 -22.14 -8.52
C GLU A 292 -5.22 -23.18 -8.22
N THR A 293 -4.13 -23.14 -8.96
CA THR A 293 -3.05 -24.15 -8.86
C THR A 293 -1.89 -23.71 -7.98
N GLY A 294 -1.73 -22.42 -7.71
CA GLY A 294 -0.59 -21.84 -6.99
C GLY A 294 0.73 -21.91 -7.78
N ARG A 295 0.69 -22.27 -9.07
CA ARG A 295 1.88 -22.34 -9.94
C ARG A 295 2.24 -20.98 -10.48
N ARG A 296 3.54 -20.72 -10.57
CA ARG A 296 4.06 -19.48 -11.16
C ARG A 296 3.62 -19.33 -12.61
N LEU A 297 3.12 -18.14 -12.94
CA LEU A 297 2.71 -17.78 -14.29
C LEU A 297 3.88 -17.22 -15.09
N PRO A 298 3.84 -17.34 -16.43
CA PRO A 298 4.75 -16.65 -17.33
C PRO A 298 4.69 -15.12 -17.19
N GLU A 299 5.75 -14.45 -17.67
CA GLU A 299 5.79 -12.99 -17.76
C GLU A 299 4.60 -12.44 -18.55
N GLY A 300 4.01 -11.36 -18.03
CA GLY A 300 2.88 -10.65 -18.64
C GLY A 300 1.51 -11.24 -18.31
N GLU A 301 1.42 -12.48 -17.87
CA GLU A 301 0.15 -13.08 -17.45
C GLU A 301 -0.31 -12.50 -16.11
N VAL A 302 -1.62 -12.34 -15.98
CA VAL A 302 -2.26 -11.81 -14.77
C VAL A 302 -2.54 -12.94 -13.80
N GLY A 303 -2.06 -12.79 -12.57
CA GLY A 303 -2.28 -13.75 -11.50
C GLY A 303 -2.16 -13.12 -10.12
N THR A 304 -2.22 -13.95 -9.10
CA THR A 304 -2.12 -13.54 -7.71
C THR A 304 -0.67 -13.23 -7.33
N PHE A 305 -0.46 -12.06 -6.74
CA PHE A 305 0.86 -11.68 -6.21
C PHE A 305 1.15 -12.40 -4.89
N CYS A 306 2.22 -13.18 -4.89
CA CYS A 306 2.76 -13.84 -3.71
C CYS A 306 4.13 -13.28 -3.37
N VAL A 307 4.40 -13.08 -2.08
CA VAL A 307 5.66 -12.53 -1.59
C VAL A 307 6.23 -13.32 -0.41
N THR A 308 7.55 -13.48 -0.42
CA THR A 308 8.33 -13.94 0.74
C THR A 308 9.28 -12.82 1.14
N PRO A 309 9.08 -12.15 2.29
CA PRO A 309 10.03 -11.18 2.79
C PRO A 309 11.38 -11.86 3.09
N LEU A 310 12.47 -11.33 2.55
CA LEU A 310 13.80 -11.91 2.71
C LEU A 310 14.56 -11.35 3.92
N TRP A 311 14.19 -10.13 4.36
CA TRP A 311 14.82 -9.41 5.45
C TRP A 311 13.86 -9.04 6.57
N THR A 312 12.62 -8.67 6.27
CA THR A 312 11.59 -8.30 7.26
C THR A 312 10.78 -9.51 7.72
N ASN A 313 11.47 -10.57 8.13
CA ASN A 313 10.91 -11.87 8.49
C ASN A 313 11.39 -12.42 9.86
N HIS A 314 11.88 -11.53 10.74
CA HIS A 314 12.42 -11.93 12.04
C HIS A 314 11.32 -12.24 13.06
N ALA A 315 10.23 -11.48 13.04
CA ALA A 315 9.10 -11.73 13.92
C ALA A 315 8.11 -12.74 13.32
N THR A 316 7.66 -12.49 12.08
CA THR A 316 6.66 -13.32 11.38
C THR A 316 7.20 -13.77 10.03
N PRO A 317 7.83 -14.94 9.94
CA PRO A 317 8.49 -15.43 8.73
C PRO A 317 7.46 -16.03 7.75
N PHE A 318 6.77 -15.18 7.01
CA PHE A 318 5.83 -15.62 5.99
C PHE A 318 6.56 -16.10 4.73
N LEU A 319 6.15 -17.27 4.23
CA LEU A 319 6.57 -17.81 2.93
C LEU A 319 5.38 -17.77 1.98
N ARG A 320 5.62 -17.38 0.73
CA ARG A 320 4.64 -17.34 -0.34
C ARG A 320 3.30 -16.72 0.11
N TRP A 321 3.40 -15.54 0.76
CA TRP A 321 2.24 -14.83 1.26
C TRP A 321 1.40 -14.28 0.11
N ASN A 322 0.14 -14.73 0.01
CA ASN A 322 -0.83 -14.24 -0.94
C ASN A 322 -1.37 -12.86 -0.50
N SER A 323 -1.05 -11.82 -1.27
CA SER A 323 -1.50 -10.45 -1.00
C SER A 323 -3.00 -10.24 -1.22
N GLY A 324 -3.60 -11.04 -2.10
CA GLY A 324 -4.94 -10.83 -2.63
C GLY A 324 -5.00 -9.82 -3.78
N ASP A 325 -3.84 -9.32 -4.24
CA ASP A 325 -3.76 -8.42 -5.40
C ASP A 325 -3.53 -9.22 -6.68
N GLN A 326 -4.20 -8.81 -7.77
CA GLN A 326 -3.96 -9.36 -9.10
C GLN A 326 -3.01 -8.44 -9.85
N VAL A 327 -1.92 -9.00 -10.33
CA VAL A 327 -0.88 -8.25 -11.05
C VAL A 327 -0.34 -9.07 -12.22
N SER A 328 0.31 -8.40 -13.16
CA SER A 328 1.23 -9.05 -14.10
C SER A 328 2.67 -8.72 -13.72
N TYR A 329 3.57 -9.70 -13.90
CA TYR A 329 5.00 -9.53 -13.67
C TYR A 329 5.69 -9.19 -14.99
N ILE A 330 6.54 -8.15 -14.99
CA ILE A 330 7.30 -7.67 -16.13
C ILE A 330 8.78 -7.67 -15.77
N GLU A 331 9.57 -8.45 -16.48
CA GLU A 331 10.99 -8.64 -16.17
C GLU A 331 11.83 -7.37 -16.41
N ARG A 332 11.46 -6.56 -17.41
CA ARG A 332 12.22 -5.37 -17.79
C ARG A 332 11.33 -4.15 -18.00
N SER A 333 11.71 -3.06 -17.36
CA SER A 333 11.14 -1.74 -17.60
C SER A 333 11.53 -1.19 -18.97
N SER A 334 10.68 -0.36 -19.53
CA SER A 334 11.00 0.51 -20.67
C SER A 334 11.73 1.79 -20.25
N GLY A 335 11.73 2.09 -18.93
CA GLY A 335 12.42 3.23 -18.35
C GLY A 335 13.95 3.08 -18.31
N SER A 336 14.62 4.09 -17.77
CA SER A 336 16.07 4.13 -17.61
C SER A 336 16.46 4.34 -16.13
N GLY A 337 17.74 4.15 -15.85
CA GLY A 337 18.31 4.34 -14.53
C GLY A 337 18.37 3.06 -13.69
N PRO A 338 19.00 3.14 -12.50
CA PRO A 338 19.40 1.96 -11.74
C PRO A 338 18.22 1.08 -11.30
N TYR A 339 17.06 1.67 -11.04
CA TYR A 339 15.88 0.90 -10.65
C TYR A 339 15.31 0.10 -11.83
N ALA A 340 15.21 0.71 -13.00
CA ALA A 340 14.76 0.05 -14.22
C ALA A 340 15.70 -1.07 -14.69
N GLU A 341 17.00 -0.88 -14.50
CA GLU A 341 18.02 -1.84 -14.88
C GLU A 341 18.09 -3.06 -13.94
N LEU A 342 17.89 -2.82 -12.63
CA LEU A 342 18.07 -3.84 -11.60
C LEU A 342 16.79 -4.63 -11.31
N PHE A 343 15.65 -3.96 -11.23
CA PHE A 343 14.44 -4.54 -10.69
C PHE A 343 13.38 -4.83 -11.74
N PRO A 344 12.69 -5.97 -11.62
CA PRO A 344 11.48 -6.23 -12.38
C PRO A 344 10.35 -5.31 -11.89
N MET A 345 9.25 -5.28 -12.64
CA MET A 345 8.06 -4.53 -12.29
C MET A 345 6.86 -5.42 -12.13
N ILE A 346 5.87 -4.88 -11.43
CA ILE A 346 4.49 -5.35 -11.52
C ILE A 346 3.59 -4.24 -12.08
N ARG A 347 2.52 -4.68 -12.74
CA ARG A 347 1.39 -3.82 -13.11
C ARG A 347 0.14 -4.36 -12.43
N HIS A 348 -0.58 -3.49 -11.75
CA HIS A 348 -1.87 -3.87 -11.20
C HIS A 348 -2.85 -4.17 -12.33
N ALA A 349 -3.49 -5.35 -12.26
CA ALA A 349 -4.59 -5.67 -13.15
C ALA A 349 -5.91 -5.29 -12.48
N ASN A 350 -6.27 -5.98 -11.39
CA ASN A 350 -7.47 -5.71 -10.60
C ASN A 350 -7.29 -6.35 -9.20
N ARG A 351 -8.11 -5.97 -8.22
CA ARG A 351 -8.20 -6.75 -6.97
C ARG A 351 -9.25 -7.84 -7.13
N THR A 352 -8.94 -9.05 -6.70
CA THR A 352 -9.90 -10.17 -6.63
C THR A 352 -11.09 -9.91 -5.69
N THR A 353 -10.99 -8.88 -4.83
CA THR A 353 -11.97 -8.55 -3.78
C THR A 353 -12.66 -7.20 -3.98
N GLY A 354 -12.46 -6.55 -5.11
CA GLY A 354 -13.02 -5.23 -5.40
C GLY A 354 -14.25 -5.26 -6.32
N PHE A 355 -15.21 -6.16 -6.05
CA PHE A 355 -16.48 -6.20 -6.77
C PHE A 355 -17.63 -5.90 -5.82
N PHE A 356 -18.62 -5.18 -6.32
CA PHE A 356 -19.95 -5.19 -5.73
C PHE A 356 -20.94 -5.87 -6.68
N LYS A 357 -21.93 -6.51 -6.11
CA LYS A 357 -22.94 -7.23 -6.89
C LYS A 357 -24.26 -6.51 -6.78
N VAL A 358 -24.86 -6.15 -7.94
CA VAL A 358 -26.16 -5.51 -8.01
C VAL A 358 -27.04 -6.36 -8.93
N ARG A 359 -28.14 -6.91 -8.41
CA ARG A 359 -29.08 -7.75 -9.17
C ARG A 359 -28.39 -8.83 -9.99
N GLY A 360 -27.38 -9.47 -9.41
CA GLY A 360 -26.63 -10.55 -10.09
C GLY A 360 -25.47 -10.08 -10.95
N VAL A 361 -25.33 -8.80 -11.27
CA VAL A 361 -24.23 -8.24 -12.07
C VAL A 361 -23.04 -7.91 -11.16
N ASN A 362 -21.87 -8.42 -11.48
CA ASN A 362 -20.63 -8.06 -10.79
C ASN A 362 -20.04 -6.81 -11.42
N VAL A 363 -19.83 -5.77 -10.61
CA VAL A 363 -19.23 -4.49 -11.02
C VAL A 363 -17.89 -4.34 -10.35
N ASN A 364 -16.82 -4.21 -11.13
CA ASN A 364 -15.48 -3.99 -10.62
C ASN A 364 -15.34 -2.55 -10.12
N HIS A 365 -14.83 -2.37 -8.88
CA HIS A 365 -14.67 -1.06 -8.25
C HIS A 365 -13.73 -0.14 -9.05
N THR A 366 -12.62 -0.68 -9.56
CA THR A 366 -11.62 0.11 -10.27
C THR A 366 -12.15 0.59 -11.62
N GLU A 367 -12.79 -0.30 -12.38
CA GLU A 367 -13.41 0.07 -13.66
C GLU A 367 -14.54 1.08 -13.47
N PHE A 368 -15.34 0.89 -12.42
CA PHE A 368 -16.41 1.84 -12.09
C PHE A 368 -15.84 3.21 -11.71
N GLU A 369 -14.80 3.24 -10.90
CA GLU A 369 -14.11 4.47 -10.49
C GLU A 369 -13.48 5.20 -11.70
N ASP A 370 -12.89 4.46 -12.64
CA ASP A 370 -12.33 5.02 -13.87
C ASP A 370 -13.38 5.69 -14.72
N GLU A 371 -14.51 5.03 -14.95
CA GLU A 371 -15.62 5.62 -15.70
C GLU A 371 -16.18 6.87 -14.99
N MET A 372 -16.36 6.82 -13.67
CA MET A 372 -16.86 7.95 -12.88
C MET A 372 -15.92 9.16 -12.95
N PHE A 373 -14.63 8.97 -12.76
CA PHE A 373 -13.65 10.06 -12.83
C PHE A 373 -13.33 10.53 -14.25
N GLY A 374 -13.66 9.72 -15.25
CA GLY A 374 -13.59 10.10 -16.66
C GLY A 374 -14.68 11.08 -17.08
N ILE A 375 -15.76 11.22 -16.30
CA ILE A 375 -16.85 12.16 -16.63
C ILE A 375 -16.46 13.58 -16.23
N GLU A 376 -16.47 14.47 -17.20
CA GLU A 376 -16.22 15.90 -16.97
C GLU A 376 -17.34 16.49 -16.10
N GLY A 377 -16.98 17.33 -15.13
CA GLY A 377 -17.92 17.97 -14.23
C GLY A 377 -18.22 17.21 -12.93
N ILE A 378 -17.78 15.96 -12.77
CA ILE A 378 -17.86 15.24 -11.49
C ILE A 378 -16.57 15.54 -10.70
N THR A 379 -16.74 16.09 -9.49
CA THR A 379 -15.62 16.35 -8.58
C THR A 379 -15.35 15.16 -7.67
N ASP A 380 -16.40 14.56 -7.10
CA ASP A 380 -16.31 13.33 -6.31
C ASP A 380 -17.61 12.52 -6.36
N PHE A 381 -17.55 11.25 -5.92
CA PHE A 381 -18.73 10.38 -5.87
C PHE A 381 -18.66 9.35 -4.74
N GLN A 382 -19.83 8.81 -4.38
CA GLN A 382 -19.98 7.64 -3.53
C GLN A 382 -21.05 6.72 -4.12
N ALA A 383 -20.73 5.45 -4.30
CA ALA A 383 -21.65 4.41 -4.73
C ALA A 383 -22.18 3.67 -3.49
N VAL A 384 -23.50 3.71 -3.29
CA VAL A 384 -24.19 3.08 -2.15
C VAL A 384 -25.06 1.95 -2.67
N LEU A 385 -24.80 0.75 -2.18
CA LEU A 385 -25.67 -0.40 -2.40
C LEU A 385 -26.71 -0.47 -1.30
N GLU A 386 -27.96 -0.44 -1.69
CA GLU A 386 -29.09 -0.48 -0.78
C GLU A 386 -30.17 -1.45 -1.28
N THR A 387 -31.04 -1.89 -0.37
CA THR A 387 -32.27 -2.60 -0.71
C THR A 387 -33.44 -1.62 -0.69
N ASP A 388 -34.18 -1.56 -1.77
CA ASP A 388 -35.39 -0.74 -1.85
C ASP A 388 -36.48 -1.30 -0.93
N ALA A 389 -36.86 -0.53 0.06
CA ALA A 389 -37.84 -0.97 1.06
C ALA A 389 -39.27 -1.27 0.49
N ALA A 390 -39.62 -0.73 -0.69
CA ALA A 390 -40.92 -0.96 -1.30
C ALA A 390 -40.96 -2.21 -2.20
N THR A 391 -39.83 -2.52 -2.83
CA THR A 391 -39.76 -3.60 -3.85
C THR A 391 -38.91 -4.76 -3.46
N ASP A 392 -38.14 -4.66 -2.36
CA ASP A 392 -37.13 -5.62 -1.88
C ASP A 392 -36.05 -5.91 -2.93
N LEU A 393 -35.83 -4.98 -3.86
CA LEU A 393 -34.84 -5.11 -4.91
C LEU A 393 -33.57 -4.33 -4.56
N GLU A 394 -32.43 -4.92 -4.90
CA GLU A 394 -31.14 -4.24 -4.80
C GLU A 394 -31.08 -3.02 -5.73
N ARG A 395 -30.51 -1.93 -5.22
CA ARG A 395 -30.29 -0.67 -5.94
C ARG A 395 -28.87 -0.19 -5.79
N LEU A 396 -28.37 0.45 -6.85
CA LEU A 396 -27.17 1.24 -6.82
C LEU A 396 -27.55 2.73 -6.82
N ARG A 397 -27.22 3.41 -5.73
CA ARG A 397 -27.38 4.87 -5.60
C ARG A 397 -26.01 5.53 -5.76
N LEU A 398 -25.92 6.53 -6.61
CA LEU A 398 -24.72 7.35 -6.79
C LEU A 398 -24.95 8.73 -6.17
N ARG A 399 -24.20 9.01 -5.12
CA ARG A 399 -24.12 10.36 -4.55
C ARG A 399 -22.95 11.06 -5.23
N VAL A 400 -23.22 12.19 -5.91
CA VAL A 400 -22.24 12.83 -6.79
C VAL A 400 -22.11 14.30 -6.47
N GLU A 401 -20.88 14.74 -6.27
CA GLU A 401 -20.55 16.16 -6.21
C GLU A 401 -20.26 16.69 -7.61
N VAL A 402 -20.89 17.81 -7.96
CA VAL A 402 -20.81 18.41 -9.29
C VAL A 402 -20.00 19.71 -9.22
N GLY A 403 -19.03 19.84 -10.10
CA GLY A 403 -18.17 21.02 -10.23
C GLY A 403 -18.90 22.23 -10.81
N ARG A 404 -18.26 23.40 -10.73
CA ARG A 404 -18.82 24.65 -11.25
C ARG A 404 -19.04 24.57 -12.76
N GLY A 405 -20.19 25.08 -13.21
CA GLY A 405 -20.52 25.15 -14.62
C GLY A 405 -21.23 23.93 -15.20
N THR A 406 -21.46 22.89 -14.42
CA THR A 406 -22.20 21.68 -14.81
C THR A 406 -23.54 21.62 -14.07
N THR A 407 -24.62 21.21 -14.75
CA THR A 407 -25.93 21.06 -14.13
C THR A 407 -26.17 19.64 -13.62
N ALA A 408 -26.95 19.52 -12.55
CA ALA A 408 -27.34 18.24 -11.96
C ALA A 408 -28.01 17.31 -12.99
N ASP A 409 -28.95 17.84 -13.78
CA ASP A 409 -29.70 17.05 -14.77
C ASP A 409 -28.81 16.51 -15.89
N ALA A 410 -27.78 17.27 -16.33
CA ALA A 410 -26.86 16.84 -17.34
C ALA A 410 -25.98 15.69 -16.82
N VAL A 411 -25.53 15.78 -15.57
CA VAL A 411 -24.73 14.74 -14.91
C VAL A 411 -25.57 13.47 -14.69
N ASP A 412 -26.82 13.61 -14.22
CA ASP A 412 -27.71 12.45 -14.03
C ASP A 412 -27.93 11.70 -15.34
N ALA A 413 -28.30 12.38 -16.41
CA ALA A 413 -28.51 11.76 -17.71
C ALA A 413 -27.26 11.04 -18.24
N GLN A 414 -26.09 11.69 -18.12
CA GLN A 414 -24.83 11.12 -18.56
C GLN A 414 -24.42 9.88 -17.75
N LEU A 415 -24.54 9.96 -16.41
CA LEU A 415 -24.21 8.86 -15.51
C LEU A 415 -25.13 7.67 -15.71
N SER A 416 -26.44 7.91 -15.76
CA SER A 416 -27.43 6.85 -15.97
C SER A 416 -27.20 6.12 -17.29
N ALA A 417 -26.88 6.85 -18.35
CA ALA A 417 -26.56 6.28 -19.66
C ALA A 417 -25.25 5.48 -19.64
N MET A 418 -24.18 6.03 -19.05
CA MET A 418 -22.86 5.39 -18.97
C MET A 418 -22.93 4.11 -18.14
N VAL A 419 -23.48 4.16 -16.91
CA VAL A 419 -23.54 2.98 -16.03
C VAL A 419 -24.39 1.88 -16.67
N LYS A 420 -25.51 2.25 -17.32
CA LYS A 420 -26.34 1.28 -18.02
C LYS A 420 -25.62 0.63 -19.20
N ALA A 421 -24.87 1.40 -19.98
CA ALA A 421 -24.16 0.92 -21.16
C ALA A 421 -22.95 0.06 -20.82
N ARG A 422 -22.20 0.41 -19.77
CA ARG A 422 -20.94 -0.25 -19.41
C ARG A 422 -21.11 -1.41 -18.44
N PHE A 423 -22.04 -1.29 -17.50
CA PHE A 423 -22.20 -2.24 -16.39
C PHE A 423 -23.57 -2.94 -16.38
N GLU A 424 -24.46 -2.62 -17.32
CA GLU A 424 -25.82 -3.18 -17.41
C GLU A 424 -26.68 -2.94 -16.13
N VAL A 425 -26.28 -2.02 -15.26
CA VAL A 425 -26.94 -1.66 -14.00
C VAL A 425 -27.66 -0.34 -14.16
N SER A 426 -28.86 -0.24 -13.60
CA SER A 426 -29.57 1.04 -13.46
C SER A 426 -29.18 1.69 -12.13
N VAL A 427 -28.99 3.01 -12.14
CA VAL A 427 -28.60 3.78 -10.96
C VAL A 427 -29.65 4.83 -10.61
N LEU A 428 -29.66 5.24 -9.34
CA LEU A 428 -30.28 6.47 -8.88
C LEU A 428 -29.16 7.48 -8.62
N VAL A 429 -29.24 8.66 -9.22
CA VAL A 429 -28.23 9.70 -9.04
C VAL A 429 -28.77 10.78 -8.11
N ASP A 430 -28.06 10.99 -7.01
CA ASP A 430 -28.31 12.09 -6.07
C ASP A 430 -27.16 13.09 -6.16
N THR A 431 -27.41 14.25 -6.67
CA THR A 431 -26.43 15.33 -6.61
C THR A 431 -26.40 15.91 -5.20
N VAL A 432 -25.19 16.01 -4.64
CA VAL A 432 -24.96 16.58 -3.32
C VAL A 432 -24.13 17.86 -3.43
N PRO A 433 -24.27 18.81 -2.50
CA PRO A 433 -23.47 20.03 -2.51
C PRO A 433 -21.98 19.73 -2.45
N PRO A 434 -21.12 20.53 -3.15
CA PRO A 434 -19.67 20.41 -3.06
C PRO A 434 -19.17 20.42 -1.62
N GLY A 435 -18.26 19.50 -1.28
CA GLY A 435 -17.71 19.35 0.07
C GLY A 435 -18.53 18.43 1.01
N THR A 436 -19.69 17.92 0.58
CA THR A 436 -20.52 17.00 1.38
C THR A 436 -19.79 15.66 1.59
N LEU A 437 -19.36 15.02 0.51
CA LEU A 437 -18.61 13.75 0.56
C LEU A 437 -17.27 13.94 1.25
N ALA A 438 -16.64 15.07 1.00
CA ALA A 438 -15.42 15.48 1.65
C ALA A 438 -15.54 15.50 3.18
N ALA A 439 -16.59 16.15 3.72
CA ALA A 439 -16.83 16.22 5.16
C ALA A 439 -17.16 14.85 5.79
N GLU A 440 -17.73 13.94 5.02
CA GLU A 440 -17.97 12.56 5.45
C GLU A 440 -16.66 11.75 5.45
N PHE A 441 -15.81 11.96 4.47
CA PHE A 441 -14.50 11.30 4.35
C PHE A 441 -13.51 11.73 5.42
N GLU A 442 -13.56 12.96 5.90
CA GLU A 442 -12.76 13.43 7.03
C GLU A 442 -13.01 12.64 8.33
N LYS A 443 -14.19 12.06 8.48
CA LYS A 443 -14.54 11.23 9.66
C LYS A 443 -13.94 9.81 9.57
N SER A 444 -13.40 9.42 8.44
CA SER A 444 -12.87 8.07 8.16
C SER A 444 -11.41 8.12 7.75
N ILE A 445 -10.64 7.08 8.11
CA ILE A 445 -9.24 6.89 7.66
C ILE A 445 -9.20 6.59 6.15
N LYS A 446 -10.23 5.92 5.62
CA LYS A 446 -10.44 5.65 4.19
C LYS A 446 -11.78 6.21 3.78
N ALA A 447 -11.80 6.95 2.70
CA ALA A 447 -13.04 7.40 2.09
C ALA A 447 -13.78 6.21 1.46
N PRO A 448 -14.87 5.69 2.04
CA PRO A 448 -15.58 4.57 1.47
C PRO A 448 -16.40 5.04 0.27
N ARG A 449 -15.77 4.98 -0.94
CA ARG A 449 -16.50 5.28 -2.19
C ARG A 449 -17.53 4.23 -2.53
N PHE A 450 -17.37 3.02 -2.03
CA PHE A 450 -18.32 1.93 -2.20
C PHE A 450 -18.82 1.49 -0.83
N VAL A 451 -20.08 1.71 -0.58
CA VAL A 451 -20.74 1.41 0.69
C VAL A 451 -21.86 0.42 0.45
N ASP A 452 -21.84 -0.70 1.15
CA ASP A 452 -22.93 -1.68 1.13
C ASP A 452 -23.73 -1.55 2.44
N VAL A 453 -24.97 -1.10 2.31
CA VAL A 453 -25.91 -0.95 3.43
C VAL A 453 -27.10 -1.91 3.34
N ARG A 454 -26.99 -2.92 2.46
CA ARG A 454 -28.01 -3.98 2.37
C ARG A 454 -28.04 -4.77 3.68
N ALA A 455 -29.22 -5.06 4.19
CA ALA A 455 -29.47 -5.81 5.41
C ALA A 455 -29.17 -7.32 5.22
#